data_4d628569233d0ef304a9dfbff01d4642
#
_entry.id   4d628569233d0ef304a9dfbff01d4642
#
_cell.length_a   1.000
_cell.length_b   1.000
_cell.length_c   1.000
_cell.angle_alpha   90.00
_cell.angle_beta   90.00
_cell.angle_gamma   90.00
#
_symmetry.space_group_name_H-M   'P 1'
#
loop_
_entity.id
_entity.type
_entity.pdbx_description
1 polymer ?
#
loop_
_entity_poly.entity_id
_entity_poly.type
_entity_poly.pdbx_seq_one_letter_code
_entity_poly.pdbx_strand_id
1 'polypeptide(L)'
;WKGNRINIIDTPGHVDFTVEVERSLRVLDGCVTVLCAKGGVEPQSETVWRQADHYNVPRMIYINKMDIMGANFYNVVDMVHDRLRCNAVPIQLPIGAEADFRGIIDLIDMKADVYYDDLGKDMRVEEIPEDMRDEAEEYRTQLIEAVADFDDEIMELYLEGEQVPTEKIRAAIRKATTQVKFVPIVCGTSYKNKGVQKLLDAIVDYMPSPLDIPPITGTVPKTDEVEHRAADDSAPFSALAFKIMTDPYVGRLAFFRVYSGTIEAGKSVLNSTKGQRERLGRILLMHANHREDITQVYSGDIAAAVGLKNTTTGDTLCDEKNPIVLESMEFPEPVIRVAIEPKTKAGQEKMDIALAKLAEEDPTFKAYTDEETGQTIIAGMGELHLEIIVDRLLREFRVEANVGRPQVSYKETITKAATVDTRYARQTGGKGQFAHVKLTIEPNEPGKGYEFVNAITGGAIPKEFIPCVDQGIQGAMQAGVLAGYEVVDVKVTLIDGSYHEVDSSEMAFKICGSMAFKEACQKAGPTLLEPIMKVVVTAPESYMGDVMGDINARRGQIAGTDIRNGAAIVTANVPLASMFGYATDLRSKTQGRATYSMEPSHFVELPKSLQEKIIHGGN
;
A
#
# COMPACT_ATOMS: atom_id res chain seq x y z
N TRP A 1 -2.11 -25.92 11.36
CA TRP A 1 -2.08 -27.04 10.43
C TRP A 1 -0.84 -27.92 10.69
N LYS A 2 -1.03 -29.20 10.91
CA LYS A 2 0.09 -30.14 11.17
C LYS A 2 1.08 -29.65 12.25
N GLY A 3 0.58 -29.12 13.35
CA GLY A 3 1.39 -28.59 14.44
C GLY A 3 2.05 -27.23 14.20
N ASN A 4 1.79 -26.60 13.05
CA ASN A 4 2.25 -25.27 12.73
C ASN A 4 1.12 -24.24 12.89
N ARG A 5 1.45 -23.07 13.40
CA ARG A 5 0.55 -21.94 13.47
C ARG A 5 0.64 -21.12 12.18
N ILE A 6 -0.49 -20.85 11.56
CA ILE A 6 -0.59 -20.00 10.37
C ILE A 6 -1.41 -18.79 10.73
N ASN A 7 -0.81 -17.62 10.67
CA ASN A 7 -1.51 -16.33 10.81
C ASN A 7 -1.97 -15.88 9.43
N ILE A 8 -3.26 -15.63 9.26
CA ILE A 8 -3.85 -15.27 7.98
C ILE A 8 -4.29 -13.82 8.00
N ILE A 9 -3.80 -13.03 7.04
CA ILE A 9 -4.33 -11.71 6.74
C ILE A 9 -5.03 -11.83 5.39
N ASP A 10 -6.35 -11.67 5.41
CA ASP A 10 -7.18 -11.66 4.21
C ASP A 10 -7.34 -10.23 3.71
N THR A 11 -6.99 -9.99 2.44
CA THR A 11 -7.07 -8.68 1.82
C THR A 11 -8.14 -8.66 0.73
N PRO A 12 -8.94 -7.59 0.64
CA PRO A 12 -9.92 -7.47 -0.44
C PRO A 12 -9.24 -7.33 -1.80
N GLY A 13 -9.86 -7.92 -2.84
CA GLY A 13 -9.35 -7.92 -4.20
C GLY A 13 -9.67 -6.68 -5.03
N HIS A 14 -10.28 -5.64 -4.45
CA HIS A 14 -10.65 -4.42 -5.16
C HIS A 14 -9.53 -3.38 -5.13
N VAL A 15 -9.35 -2.67 -6.22
CA VAL A 15 -8.29 -1.66 -6.41
C VAL A 15 -8.34 -0.54 -5.38
N ASP A 16 -9.54 -0.19 -4.93
CA ASP A 16 -9.73 0.87 -3.94
C ASP A 16 -9.12 0.53 -2.56
N PHE A 17 -8.75 -0.74 -2.36
CA PHE A 17 -8.12 -1.24 -1.15
C PHE A 17 -6.62 -1.56 -1.32
N THR A 18 -5.96 -0.97 -2.32
CA THR A 18 -4.51 -1.15 -2.53
C THR A 18 -3.69 -0.81 -1.29
N VAL A 19 -4.12 0.17 -0.51
CA VAL A 19 -3.47 0.55 0.75
C VAL A 19 -3.58 -0.54 1.82
N GLU A 20 -4.72 -1.25 1.89
CA GLU A 20 -4.89 -2.40 2.78
C GLU A 20 -3.92 -3.53 2.40
N VAL A 21 -3.76 -3.77 1.10
CA VAL A 21 -2.81 -4.75 0.58
C VAL A 21 -1.38 -4.33 0.92
N GLU A 22 -1.03 -3.07 0.71
CA GLU A 22 0.31 -2.55 0.96
C GLU A 22 0.68 -2.62 2.45
N ARG A 23 -0.22 -2.25 3.35
CA ARG A 23 -0.05 -2.44 4.79
C ARG A 23 0.21 -3.90 5.15
N SER A 24 -0.55 -4.80 4.54
CA SER A 24 -0.41 -6.23 4.77
C SER A 24 0.94 -6.75 4.27
N LEU A 25 1.34 -6.39 3.06
CA LEU A 25 2.62 -6.81 2.47
C LEU A 25 3.83 -6.42 3.32
N ARG A 26 3.74 -5.32 4.05
CA ARG A 26 4.82 -4.85 4.94
C ARG A 26 5.10 -5.80 6.11
N VAL A 27 4.09 -6.52 6.57
CA VAL A 27 4.16 -7.40 7.76
C VAL A 27 4.08 -8.88 7.45
N LEU A 28 3.90 -9.27 6.18
CA LEU A 28 3.81 -10.66 5.77
C LEU A 28 5.18 -11.34 5.69
N ASP A 29 5.21 -12.63 6.01
CA ASP A 29 6.34 -13.50 5.68
C ASP A 29 6.23 -14.05 4.27
N GLY A 30 5.01 -14.31 3.82
CA GLY A 30 4.71 -14.82 2.49
C GLY A 30 3.30 -14.49 2.07
N CYS A 31 3.01 -14.65 0.80
CA CYS A 31 1.73 -14.31 0.20
C CYS A 31 1.19 -15.46 -0.65
N VAL A 32 -0.10 -15.75 -0.53
CA VAL A 32 -0.82 -16.62 -1.45
C VAL A 32 -1.66 -15.75 -2.37
N THR A 33 -1.28 -15.70 -3.64
CA THR A 33 -2.04 -15.00 -4.67
C THR A 33 -3.15 -15.92 -5.20
N VAL A 34 -4.40 -15.54 -4.95
CA VAL A 34 -5.55 -16.33 -5.38
C VAL A 34 -6.05 -15.81 -6.73
N LEU A 35 -6.00 -16.66 -7.74
CA LEU A 35 -6.50 -16.38 -9.09
C LEU A 35 -7.73 -17.22 -9.39
N CYS A 36 -8.68 -16.66 -10.12
CA CYS A 36 -9.85 -17.39 -10.59
C CYS A 36 -9.48 -18.24 -11.80
N ALA A 37 -9.84 -19.53 -11.80
CA ALA A 37 -9.57 -20.44 -12.91
C ALA A 37 -10.22 -20.03 -14.25
N LYS A 38 -11.24 -19.18 -14.21
CA LYS A 38 -11.89 -18.61 -15.39
C LYS A 38 -11.29 -17.26 -15.81
N GLY A 39 -11.16 -16.33 -14.85
CA GLY A 39 -10.67 -14.96 -15.11
C GLY A 39 -9.15 -14.86 -15.26
N GLY A 40 -8.44 -15.72 -14.57
CA GLY A 40 -6.96 -15.72 -14.56
C GLY A 40 -6.37 -14.46 -13.96
N VAL A 41 -5.36 -13.93 -14.61
CA VAL A 41 -4.67 -12.69 -14.18
C VAL A 41 -5.45 -11.49 -14.68
N GLU A 42 -6.00 -10.74 -13.75
CA GLU A 42 -6.72 -9.49 -13.99
C GLU A 42 -5.80 -8.28 -13.70
N PRO A 43 -6.12 -7.07 -14.17
CA PRO A 43 -5.31 -5.88 -13.91
C PRO A 43 -5.01 -5.64 -12.43
N GLN A 44 -5.97 -5.95 -11.56
CA GLN A 44 -5.81 -5.88 -10.11
C GLN A 44 -4.76 -6.86 -9.61
N SER A 45 -4.73 -8.08 -10.17
CA SER A 45 -3.72 -9.08 -9.84
C SER A 45 -2.32 -8.58 -10.16
N GLU A 46 -2.15 -7.90 -11.30
CA GLU A 46 -0.87 -7.31 -11.70
C GLU A 46 -0.42 -6.19 -10.75
N THR A 47 -1.35 -5.35 -10.30
CA THR A 47 -1.05 -4.26 -9.36
C THR A 47 -0.56 -4.82 -8.02
N VAL A 48 -1.30 -5.75 -7.44
CA VAL A 48 -0.93 -6.41 -6.18
C VAL A 48 0.38 -7.18 -6.31
N TRP A 49 0.60 -7.82 -7.46
CA TRP A 49 1.84 -8.54 -7.73
C TRP A 49 3.05 -7.61 -7.74
N ARG A 50 2.95 -6.45 -8.38
CA ARG A 50 4.01 -5.43 -8.39
C ARG A 50 4.28 -4.85 -7.01
N GLN A 51 3.25 -4.65 -6.20
CA GLN A 51 3.43 -4.23 -4.81
C GLN A 51 4.20 -5.29 -4.01
N ALA A 52 3.88 -6.57 -4.20
CA ALA A 52 4.62 -7.66 -3.57
C ALA A 52 6.08 -7.75 -4.05
N ASP A 53 6.36 -7.41 -5.31
CA ASP A 53 7.73 -7.28 -5.82
C ASP A 53 8.50 -6.16 -5.10
N HIS A 54 7.86 -5.02 -4.88
CA HIS A 54 8.46 -3.89 -4.18
C HIS A 54 8.93 -4.25 -2.77
N TYR A 55 8.14 -5.04 -2.05
CA TYR A 55 8.47 -5.52 -0.70
C TYR A 55 9.26 -6.83 -0.69
N ASN A 56 9.59 -7.38 -1.84
CA ASN A 56 10.32 -8.64 -1.99
C ASN A 56 9.70 -9.81 -1.20
N VAL A 57 8.37 -9.92 -1.25
CA VAL A 57 7.61 -10.92 -0.51
C VAL A 57 7.61 -12.25 -1.26
N PRO A 58 8.04 -13.36 -0.63
CA PRO A 58 7.85 -14.70 -1.18
C PRO A 58 6.37 -15.01 -1.41
N ARG A 59 6.06 -15.68 -2.52
CA ARG A 59 4.67 -15.94 -2.87
C ARG A 59 4.46 -17.25 -3.60
N MET A 60 3.24 -17.72 -3.52
CA MET A 60 2.72 -18.84 -4.28
C MET A 60 1.39 -18.45 -4.93
N ILE A 61 0.98 -19.18 -5.94
CA ILE A 61 -0.27 -18.96 -6.65
C ILE A 61 -1.23 -20.11 -6.35
N TYR A 62 -2.47 -19.77 -5.99
CA TYR A 62 -3.57 -20.71 -5.86
C TYR A 62 -4.65 -20.40 -6.90
N ILE A 63 -4.81 -21.29 -7.87
CA ILE A 63 -5.83 -21.20 -8.90
C ILE A 63 -7.11 -21.81 -8.35
N ASN A 64 -8.03 -20.95 -7.96
CA ASN A 64 -9.28 -21.26 -7.27
C ASN A 64 -10.46 -21.35 -8.24
N LYS A 65 -11.55 -21.89 -7.76
CA LYS A 65 -12.81 -22.04 -8.52
C LYS A 65 -12.65 -22.94 -9.74
N MET A 66 -11.93 -24.04 -9.60
CA MET A 66 -11.77 -25.02 -10.68
C MET A 66 -13.09 -25.71 -11.09
N ASP A 67 -14.12 -25.60 -10.27
CA ASP A 67 -15.46 -26.20 -10.46
C ASP A 67 -16.45 -25.33 -11.21
N ILE A 68 -16.13 -24.09 -11.56
CA ILE A 68 -17.04 -23.20 -12.27
C ILE A 68 -16.95 -23.36 -13.78
N MET A 69 -18.03 -23.04 -14.48
CA MET A 69 -18.08 -23.05 -15.95
C MET A 69 -17.06 -22.07 -16.54
N GLY A 70 -16.22 -22.56 -17.45
CA GLY A 70 -15.13 -21.80 -18.07
C GLY A 70 -13.80 -21.89 -17.33
N ALA A 71 -13.70 -22.70 -16.29
CA ALA A 71 -12.44 -22.93 -15.58
C ALA A 71 -11.41 -23.63 -16.48
N ASN A 72 -10.22 -23.04 -16.57
CA ASN A 72 -9.10 -23.58 -17.36
C ASN A 72 -7.77 -23.28 -16.66
N PHE A 73 -7.24 -24.26 -15.96
CA PHE A 73 -5.97 -24.15 -15.22
C PHE A 73 -4.80 -23.76 -16.12
N TYR A 74 -4.65 -24.42 -17.26
CA TYR A 74 -3.51 -24.23 -18.15
C TYR A 74 -3.48 -22.84 -18.78
N ASN A 75 -4.64 -22.33 -19.15
CA ASN A 75 -4.76 -20.97 -19.65
C ASN A 75 -4.35 -19.93 -18.57
N VAL A 76 -4.71 -20.16 -17.31
CA VAL A 76 -4.29 -19.27 -16.21
C VAL A 76 -2.79 -19.34 -16.00
N VAL A 77 -2.17 -20.51 -16.07
CA VAL A 77 -0.71 -20.66 -15.99
C VAL A 77 -0.02 -19.88 -17.12
N ASP A 78 -0.53 -19.96 -18.33
CA ASP A 78 0.00 -19.20 -19.46
C ASP A 78 -0.15 -17.69 -19.25
N MET A 79 -1.28 -17.24 -18.72
CA MET A 79 -1.49 -15.84 -18.37
C MET A 79 -0.52 -15.35 -17.27
N VAL A 80 -0.21 -16.20 -16.29
CA VAL A 80 0.78 -15.89 -15.24
C VAL A 80 2.15 -15.65 -15.85
N HIS A 81 2.62 -16.54 -16.72
CA HIS A 81 3.91 -16.39 -17.39
C HIS A 81 3.96 -15.12 -18.23
N ASP A 82 2.91 -14.85 -18.97
CA ASP A 82 2.84 -13.77 -19.94
C ASP A 82 2.69 -12.38 -19.27
N ARG A 83 1.84 -12.27 -18.25
CA ARG A 83 1.51 -10.99 -17.60
C ARG A 83 2.34 -10.69 -16.35
N LEU A 84 2.61 -11.70 -15.52
CA LEU A 84 3.37 -11.51 -14.30
C LEU A 84 4.88 -11.71 -14.50
N ARG A 85 5.27 -12.37 -15.59
CA ARG A 85 6.67 -12.57 -16.02
C ARG A 85 7.55 -13.10 -14.88
N CYS A 86 7.05 -14.07 -14.15
CA CYS A 86 7.74 -14.71 -13.04
C CYS A 86 8.03 -16.17 -13.32
N ASN A 87 8.97 -16.74 -12.57
CA ASN A 87 9.29 -18.17 -12.64
C ASN A 87 8.25 -18.99 -11.85
N ALA A 88 7.02 -19.00 -12.35
CA ALA A 88 5.91 -19.74 -11.77
C ALA A 88 5.80 -21.13 -12.39
N VAL A 89 5.79 -22.15 -11.55
CA VAL A 89 5.78 -23.55 -11.99
C VAL A 89 4.71 -24.32 -11.22
N PRO A 90 3.84 -25.07 -11.94
CA PRO A 90 2.88 -25.96 -11.29
C PRO A 90 3.57 -27.03 -10.47
N ILE A 91 3.17 -27.20 -9.22
CA ILE A 91 3.52 -28.34 -8.39
C ILE A 91 2.35 -29.32 -8.25
N GLN A 92 1.21 -28.94 -8.79
CA GLN A 92 -0.01 -29.72 -8.87
C GLN A 92 -0.64 -29.57 -10.25
N LEU A 93 -1.42 -30.56 -10.67
CA LEU A 93 -2.30 -30.48 -11.83
C LEU A 93 -3.74 -30.80 -11.39
N PRO A 94 -4.76 -30.18 -11.99
CA PRO A 94 -6.15 -30.52 -11.71
C PRO A 94 -6.55 -31.84 -12.39
N ILE A 95 -7.39 -32.62 -11.72
CA ILE A 95 -8.07 -33.78 -12.31
C ILE A 95 -9.46 -33.33 -12.74
N GLY A 96 -9.63 -33.10 -14.03
CA GLY A 96 -10.85 -32.52 -14.60
C GLY A 96 -10.94 -31.01 -14.39
N ALA A 97 -12.02 -30.44 -14.89
CA ALA A 97 -12.36 -29.02 -14.77
C ALA A 97 -13.87 -28.87 -14.75
N GLU A 98 -14.36 -27.72 -14.28
CA GLU A 98 -15.79 -27.42 -14.18
C GLU A 98 -16.53 -28.47 -13.31
N ALA A 99 -17.63 -29.01 -13.79
CA ALA A 99 -18.39 -30.03 -13.06
C ALA A 99 -17.61 -31.34 -12.85
N ASP A 100 -16.64 -31.60 -13.70
CA ASP A 100 -15.80 -32.82 -13.66
C ASP A 100 -14.55 -32.66 -12.76
N PHE A 101 -14.35 -31.51 -12.16
CA PHE A 101 -13.25 -31.30 -11.21
C PHE A 101 -13.42 -32.16 -9.96
N ARG A 102 -12.55 -33.15 -9.80
CA ARG A 102 -12.66 -34.16 -8.75
C ARG A 102 -11.44 -34.31 -7.86
N GLY A 103 -10.34 -33.66 -8.20
CA GLY A 103 -9.12 -33.79 -7.41
C GLY A 103 -7.93 -33.12 -8.04
N ILE A 104 -6.76 -33.41 -7.47
CA ILE A 104 -5.49 -32.86 -7.90
C ILE A 104 -4.43 -33.97 -8.01
N ILE A 105 -3.47 -33.78 -8.93
CA ILE A 105 -2.27 -34.59 -9.01
C ILE A 105 -1.15 -33.84 -8.29
N ASP A 106 -0.53 -34.47 -7.32
CA ASP A 106 0.69 -33.99 -6.68
C ASP A 106 1.90 -34.38 -7.52
N LEU A 107 2.54 -33.41 -8.17
CA LEU A 107 3.70 -33.65 -9.05
C LEU A 107 4.98 -33.98 -8.26
N ILE A 108 5.02 -33.76 -6.97
CA ILE A 108 6.17 -34.07 -6.13
C ILE A 108 6.15 -35.53 -5.70
N ASP A 109 5.04 -35.98 -5.15
CA ASP A 109 4.84 -37.36 -4.71
C ASP A 109 4.37 -38.30 -5.82
N MET A 110 3.94 -37.73 -6.97
CA MET A 110 3.36 -38.46 -8.11
C MET A 110 2.19 -39.35 -7.70
N LYS A 111 1.27 -38.76 -6.95
CA LYS A 111 0.01 -39.36 -6.51
C LYS A 111 -1.16 -38.44 -6.83
N ALA A 112 -2.35 -39.02 -6.83
CA ALA A 112 -3.59 -38.29 -7.02
C ALA A 112 -4.37 -38.18 -5.70
N ASP A 113 -4.84 -36.99 -5.38
CA ASP A 113 -5.76 -36.74 -4.28
C ASP A 113 -7.16 -36.56 -4.86
N VAL A 114 -8.00 -37.57 -4.72
CA VAL A 114 -9.34 -37.62 -5.32
C VAL A 114 -10.40 -37.45 -4.26
N TYR A 115 -11.36 -36.58 -4.53
CA TYR A 115 -12.49 -36.30 -3.63
C TYR A 115 -13.73 -37.04 -4.11
N TYR A 116 -14.36 -37.76 -3.19
CA TYR A 116 -15.55 -38.60 -3.44
C TYR A 116 -16.84 -37.98 -2.91
N ASP A 117 -16.77 -36.78 -2.35
CA ASP A 117 -17.91 -36.02 -1.88
C ASP A 117 -17.85 -34.55 -2.33
N ASP A 118 -18.98 -33.85 -2.28
CA ASP A 118 -19.08 -32.45 -2.68
C ASP A 118 -18.64 -31.46 -1.60
N LEU A 119 -18.34 -31.94 -0.39
CA LEU A 119 -17.89 -31.13 0.74
C LEU A 119 -16.39 -31.23 1.02
N GLY A 120 -15.66 -32.01 0.20
CA GLY A 120 -14.21 -32.19 0.33
C GLY A 120 -13.76 -32.89 1.61
N LYS A 121 -14.62 -33.72 2.19
CA LYS A 121 -14.35 -34.47 3.42
C LYS A 121 -13.79 -35.87 3.17
N ASP A 122 -14.21 -36.52 2.09
CA ASP A 122 -13.74 -37.85 1.67
C ASP A 122 -12.67 -37.70 0.58
N MET A 123 -11.45 -37.42 1.00
CA MET A 123 -10.28 -37.36 0.12
C MET A 123 -9.46 -38.65 0.23
N ARG A 124 -9.16 -39.26 -0.91
CA ARG A 124 -8.37 -40.50 -0.98
C ARG A 124 -7.15 -40.30 -1.85
N VAL A 125 -6.00 -40.80 -1.37
CA VAL A 125 -4.75 -40.80 -2.14
C VAL A 125 -4.74 -42.06 -3.01
N GLU A 126 -4.63 -41.85 -4.32
CA GLU A 126 -4.69 -42.90 -5.33
C GLU A 126 -3.54 -42.77 -6.32
N GLU A 127 -3.39 -43.75 -7.18
CA GLU A 127 -2.48 -43.68 -8.32
C GLU A 127 -3.02 -42.64 -9.33
N ILE A 128 -2.11 -41.98 -10.05
CA ILE A 128 -2.47 -41.02 -11.09
C ILE A 128 -3.33 -41.72 -12.15
N PRO A 129 -4.45 -41.13 -12.57
CA PRO A 129 -5.25 -41.65 -13.68
C PRO A 129 -4.39 -41.92 -14.91
N GLU A 130 -4.60 -43.07 -15.54
CA GLU A 130 -3.74 -43.53 -16.64
C GLU A 130 -3.73 -42.57 -17.84
N ASP A 131 -4.87 -41.92 -18.10
CA ASP A 131 -5.02 -40.90 -19.15
C ASP A 131 -4.26 -39.58 -18.85
N MET A 132 -3.83 -39.36 -17.62
CA MET A 132 -3.08 -38.17 -17.20
C MET A 132 -1.62 -38.46 -16.83
N ARG A 133 -1.19 -39.72 -16.90
CA ARG A 133 0.15 -40.11 -16.47
C ARG A 133 1.25 -39.43 -17.29
N ASP A 134 1.14 -39.43 -18.59
CA ASP A 134 2.14 -38.83 -19.49
C ASP A 134 2.24 -37.32 -19.26
N GLU A 135 1.11 -36.66 -19.11
CA GLU A 135 1.06 -35.23 -18.78
C GLU A 135 1.70 -34.92 -17.42
N ALA A 136 1.39 -35.74 -16.41
CA ALA A 136 1.98 -35.59 -15.09
C ALA A 136 3.49 -35.78 -15.09
N GLU A 137 4.01 -36.72 -15.86
CA GLU A 137 5.45 -36.94 -16.02
C GLU A 137 6.13 -35.77 -16.74
N GLU A 138 5.49 -35.21 -17.76
CA GLU A 138 5.99 -34.05 -18.47
C GLU A 138 6.09 -32.83 -17.51
N TYR A 139 5.04 -32.52 -16.77
CA TYR A 139 5.05 -31.41 -15.82
C TYR A 139 5.99 -31.64 -14.64
N ARG A 140 6.15 -32.89 -14.20
CA ARG A 140 7.17 -33.23 -13.19
C ARG A 140 8.58 -32.96 -13.74
N THR A 141 8.86 -33.31 -14.97
CA THR A 141 10.14 -33.03 -15.60
C THR A 141 10.42 -31.53 -15.66
N GLN A 142 9.43 -30.73 -16.07
CA GLN A 142 9.53 -29.27 -16.04
C GLN A 142 9.77 -28.74 -14.63
N LEU A 143 9.14 -29.29 -13.61
CA LEU A 143 9.35 -28.92 -12.22
C LEU A 143 10.79 -29.22 -11.77
N ILE A 144 11.31 -30.40 -12.10
CA ILE A 144 12.69 -30.80 -11.74
C ILE A 144 13.69 -29.89 -12.46
N GLU A 145 13.49 -29.59 -13.73
CA GLU A 145 14.34 -28.65 -14.48
C GLU A 145 14.34 -27.27 -13.82
N ALA A 146 13.17 -26.76 -13.42
CA ALA A 146 13.05 -25.45 -12.77
C ALA A 146 13.75 -25.37 -11.42
N VAL A 147 13.74 -26.43 -10.63
CA VAL A 147 14.42 -26.45 -9.32
C VAL A 147 15.89 -26.86 -9.38
N ALA A 148 16.32 -27.51 -10.46
CA ALA A 148 17.71 -27.88 -10.68
C ALA A 148 18.65 -26.67 -10.74
N ASP A 149 18.16 -25.51 -11.16
CA ASP A 149 18.91 -24.25 -11.17
C ASP A 149 19.27 -23.77 -9.75
N PHE A 150 18.62 -24.29 -8.72
CA PHE A 150 18.81 -23.88 -7.32
C PHE A 150 19.47 -24.96 -6.45
N ASP A 151 19.77 -26.13 -7.00
CA ASP A 151 20.38 -27.24 -6.28
C ASP A 151 21.26 -28.07 -7.21
N ASP A 152 22.57 -28.02 -7.00
CA ASP A 152 23.56 -28.70 -7.84
C ASP A 152 23.40 -30.22 -7.85
N GLU A 153 23.01 -30.83 -6.72
CA GLU A 153 22.80 -32.28 -6.66
C GLU A 153 21.58 -32.71 -7.49
N ILE A 154 20.53 -31.90 -7.52
CA ILE A 154 19.35 -32.15 -8.39
C ILE A 154 19.77 -32.03 -9.86
N MET A 155 20.59 -31.05 -10.19
CA MET A 155 21.11 -30.87 -11.55
C MET A 155 21.93 -32.09 -11.98
N GLU A 156 22.82 -32.58 -11.15
CA GLU A 156 23.62 -33.79 -11.44
C GLU A 156 22.74 -35.02 -11.66
N LEU A 157 21.82 -35.31 -10.73
CA LEU A 157 20.89 -36.43 -10.86
C LEU A 157 20.01 -36.35 -12.11
N TYR A 158 19.55 -35.15 -12.44
CA TYR A 158 18.75 -34.92 -13.63
C TYR A 158 19.55 -35.17 -14.92
N LEU A 159 20.79 -34.68 -15.00
CA LEU A 159 21.67 -34.88 -16.16
C LEU A 159 22.09 -36.35 -16.33
N GLU A 160 22.23 -37.09 -15.24
CA GLU A 160 22.55 -38.53 -15.27
C GLU A 160 21.32 -39.40 -15.55
N GLY A 161 20.13 -38.81 -15.60
CA GLY A 161 18.87 -39.53 -15.81
C GLY A 161 18.39 -40.34 -14.62
N GLU A 162 18.91 -40.04 -13.43
CA GLU A 162 18.53 -40.70 -12.20
C GLU A 162 17.29 -40.05 -11.55
N GLN A 163 16.62 -40.80 -10.69
CA GLN A 163 15.47 -40.30 -9.94
C GLN A 163 15.91 -39.33 -8.85
N VAL A 164 15.29 -38.13 -8.84
CA VAL A 164 15.52 -37.14 -7.80
C VAL A 164 14.67 -37.47 -6.56
N PRO A 165 15.27 -37.57 -5.37
CA PRO A 165 14.52 -37.81 -4.12
C PRO A 165 13.49 -36.68 -3.88
N THR A 166 12.30 -37.07 -3.47
CA THR A 166 11.19 -36.14 -3.18
C THR A 166 11.57 -35.06 -2.14
N GLU A 167 12.30 -35.46 -1.09
CA GLU A 167 12.75 -34.54 -0.04
C GLU A 167 13.68 -33.43 -0.59
N LYS A 168 14.52 -33.77 -1.56
CA LYS A 168 15.39 -32.77 -2.22
C LYS A 168 14.60 -31.80 -3.08
N ILE A 169 13.57 -32.28 -3.77
CA ILE A 169 12.68 -31.42 -4.56
C ILE A 169 11.97 -30.43 -3.64
N ARG A 170 11.42 -30.89 -2.50
CA ARG A 170 10.77 -30.02 -1.51
C ARG A 170 11.72 -28.98 -0.95
N ALA A 171 12.91 -29.38 -0.55
CA ALA A 171 13.92 -28.47 -0.02
C ALA A 171 14.34 -27.41 -1.04
N ALA A 172 14.50 -27.79 -2.32
CA ALA A 172 14.84 -26.87 -3.39
C ALA A 172 13.72 -25.88 -3.70
N ILE A 173 12.47 -26.33 -3.73
CA ILE A 173 11.29 -25.47 -3.91
C ILE A 173 11.22 -24.44 -2.76
N ARG A 174 11.36 -24.89 -1.51
CA ARG A 174 11.34 -24.01 -0.35
C ARG A 174 12.45 -22.96 -0.42
N LYS A 175 13.67 -23.37 -0.70
CA LYS A 175 14.81 -22.46 -0.83
C LYS A 175 14.58 -21.42 -1.92
N ALA A 176 14.17 -21.83 -3.11
CA ALA A 176 13.93 -20.94 -4.23
C ALA A 176 12.74 -20.01 -3.98
N THR A 177 11.68 -20.49 -3.35
CA THR A 177 10.49 -19.71 -3.00
C THR A 177 10.82 -18.64 -1.95
N THR A 178 11.54 -18.99 -0.88
CA THR A 178 11.96 -18.03 0.15
C THR A 178 12.91 -16.97 -0.37
N GLN A 179 13.68 -17.26 -1.41
CA GLN A 179 14.55 -16.30 -2.10
C GLN A 179 13.83 -15.46 -3.17
N VAL A 180 12.52 -15.64 -3.32
CA VAL A 180 11.69 -14.96 -4.34
C VAL A 180 12.15 -15.24 -5.79
N LYS A 181 12.70 -16.41 -6.03
CA LYS A 181 13.19 -16.86 -7.35
C LYS A 181 12.30 -17.91 -8.01
N PHE A 182 11.33 -18.41 -7.28
CA PHE A 182 10.41 -19.45 -7.71
C PHE A 182 9.02 -19.21 -7.12
N VAL A 183 7.99 -19.47 -7.89
CA VAL A 183 6.59 -19.31 -7.46
C VAL A 183 5.86 -20.62 -7.71
N PRO A 184 5.58 -21.42 -6.67
CA PRO A 184 4.80 -22.65 -6.83
C PRO A 184 3.34 -22.33 -7.15
N ILE A 185 2.76 -23.09 -8.07
CA ILE A 185 1.35 -22.99 -8.45
C ILE A 185 0.60 -24.22 -7.95
N VAL A 186 -0.46 -23.99 -7.22
CA VAL A 186 -1.41 -25.01 -6.74
C VAL A 186 -2.83 -24.67 -7.21
N CYS A 187 -3.74 -25.61 -7.14
CA CYS A 187 -5.11 -25.42 -7.61
C CYS A 187 -6.15 -26.08 -6.69
N GLY A 188 -7.39 -25.72 -6.88
CA GLY A 188 -8.50 -26.28 -6.17
C GLY A 188 -9.81 -25.48 -6.29
N THR A 189 -10.75 -25.80 -5.44
CA THR A 189 -11.96 -25.03 -5.22
C THR A 189 -12.24 -24.91 -3.73
N SER A 190 -11.98 -23.74 -3.17
CA SER A 190 -12.07 -23.49 -1.74
C SER A 190 -13.51 -23.61 -1.22
N TYR A 191 -14.50 -23.21 -1.99
CA TYR A 191 -15.91 -23.29 -1.61
C TYR A 191 -16.38 -24.74 -1.35
N LYS A 192 -15.87 -25.70 -2.11
CA LYS A 192 -16.14 -27.14 -1.94
C LYS A 192 -15.07 -27.86 -1.13
N ASN A 193 -14.12 -27.11 -0.55
CA ASN A 193 -13.02 -27.66 0.24
C ASN A 193 -12.18 -28.73 -0.51
N LYS A 194 -12.07 -28.61 -1.83
CA LYS A 194 -11.26 -29.51 -2.66
C LYS A 194 -9.93 -28.86 -3.01
N GLY A 195 -8.82 -29.46 -2.58
CA GLY A 195 -7.47 -28.93 -2.75
C GLY A 195 -6.98 -28.01 -1.63
N VAL A 196 -7.81 -27.66 -0.66
CA VAL A 196 -7.45 -26.76 0.45
C VAL A 196 -6.43 -27.42 1.38
N GLN A 197 -6.55 -28.71 1.67
CA GLN A 197 -5.60 -29.45 2.52
C GLN A 197 -4.19 -29.42 1.91
N LYS A 198 -4.09 -29.60 0.61
CA LYS A 198 -2.82 -29.54 -0.12
C LYS A 198 -2.27 -28.12 -0.24
N LEU A 199 -3.13 -27.12 -0.30
CA LEU A 199 -2.72 -25.73 -0.19
C LEU A 199 -2.07 -25.45 1.17
N LEU A 200 -2.69 -25.91 2.26
CA LEU A 200 -2.15 -25.75 3.61
C LEU A 200 -0.82 -26.50 3.77
N ASP A 201 -0.71 -27.71 3.21
CA ASP A 201 0.54 -28.45 3.16
C ASP A 201 1.63 -27.65 2.41
N ALA A 202 1.31 -27.08 1.26
CA ALA A 202 2.24 -26.28 0.47
C ALA A 202 2.68 -25.00 1.21
N ILE A 203 1.79 -24.36 1.95
CA ILE A 203 2.14 -23.20 2.78
C ILE A 203 3.17 -23.59 3.84
N VAL A 204 2.93 -24.70 4.54
CA VAL A 204 3.86 -25.18 5.57
C VAL A 204 5.21 -25.62 4.97
N ASP A 205 5.17 -26.29 3.81
CA ASP A 205 6.38 -26.86 3.19
C ASP A 205 7.23 -25.80 2.46
N TYR A 206 6.63 -24.81 1.83
CA TYR A 206 7.34 -23.91 0.89
C TYR A 206 7.35 -22.44 1.26
N MET A 207 6.40 -21.98 2.05
CA MET A 207 6.37 -20.57 2.45
C MET A 207 7.31 -20.31 3.63
N PRO A 208 7.94 -19.12 3.71
CA PRO A 208 8.88 -18.84 4.77
C PRO A 208 8.20 -18.73 6.14
N SER A 209 8.92 -19.18 7.17
CA SER A 209 8.62 -18.84 8.54
C SER A 209 9.33 -17.53 8.94
N PRO A 210 9.01 -16.93 10.10
CA PRO A 210 9.76 -15.77 10.59
C PRO A 210 11.28 -15.98 10.69
N LEU A 211 11.72 -17.23 10.84
CA LEU A 211 13.15 -17.58 10.90
C LEU A 211 13.83 -17.60 9.52
N ASP A 212 13.07 -17.73 8.45
CA ASP A 212 13.59 -17.81 7.08
C ASP A 212 13.76 -16.43 6.43
N ILE A 213 13.12 -15.41 6.98
CA ILE A 213 13.22 -14.04 6.48
C ILE A 213 14.41 -13.30 7.11
N PRO A 214 14.99 -12.30 6.42
CA PRO A 214 16.07 -11.49 7.01
C PRO A 214 15.62 -10.80 8.31
N PRO A 215 16.54 -10.57 9.26
CA PRO A 215 16.25 -9.77 10.45
C PRO A 215 15.67 -8.40 10.06
N ILE A 216 14.68 -7.94 10.83
CA ILE A 216 14.10 -6.62 10.59
C ILE A 216 15.13 -5.53 10.87
N THR A 217 15.16 -4.53 10.00
CA THR A 217 16.05 -3.37 10.14
C THR A 217 15.30 -2.20 10.76
N GLY A 218 15.97 -1.49 11.64
CA GLY A 218 15.46 -0.27 12.26
C GLY A 218 16.59 0.67 12.62
N THR A 219 16.23 1.84 13.13
CA THR A 219 17.17 2.87 13.59
C THR A 219 17.01 3.12 15.08
N VAL A 220 18.10 3.41 15.76
CA VAL A 220 18.06 3.86 17.15
C VAL A 220 17.44 5.26 17.20
N PRO A 221 16.40 5.51 18.02
CA PRO A 221 15.76 6.82 18.08
C PRO A 221 16.76 7.97 18.31
N LYS A 222 16.55 9.06 17.58
CA LYS A 222 17.39 10.28 17.63
C LYS A 222 18.85 10.08 17.15
N THR A 223 19.14 9.00 16.47
CA THR A 223 20.43 8.71 15.85
C THR A 223 20.22 8.16 14.45
N ASP A 224 21.29 8.09 13.66
CA ASP A 224 21.29 7.43 12.35
C ASP A 224 21.85 5.99 12.44
N GLU A 225 22.01 5.47 13.65
CA GLU A 225 22.53 4.12 13.89
C GLU A 225 21.50 3.07 13.50
N VAL A 226 21.89 2.19 12.58
CA VAL A 226 21.06 1.10 12.08
C VAL A 226 21.24 -0.13 12.95
N GLU A 227 20.15 -0.72 13.42
CA GLU A 227 20.12 -1.98 14.13
C GLU A 227 19.28 -3.02 13.42
N HIS A 228 19.62 -4.28 13.65
CA HIS A 228 18.87 -5.44 13.15
C HIS A 228 18.29 -6.23 14.32
N ARG A 229 17.05 -6.71 14.16
CA ARG A 229 16.40 -7.60 15.12
C ARG A 229 16.06 -8.93 14.46
N ALA A 230 16.66 -10.00 14.95
CA ALA A 230 16.32 -11.35 14.53
C ALA A 230 15.00 -11.83 15.17
N ALA A 231 14.31 -12.76 14.53
CA ALA A 231 13.12 -13.41 15.06
C ALA A 231 13.53 -14.43 16.16
N ASP A 232 13.84 -13.90 17.34
CA ASP A 232 14.30 -14.64 18.51
C ASP A 232 13.50 -14.18 19.74
N ASP A 233 12.87 -15.13 20.43
CA ASP A 233 12.06 -14.84 21.63
C ASP A 233 12.89 -14.29 22.79
N SER A 234 14.19 -14.55 22.83
CA SER A 234 15.11 -14.04 23.85
C SER A 234 15.65 -12.63 23.53
N ALA A 235 15.45 -12.14 22.31
CA ALA A 235 15.87 -10.79 21.92
C ALA A 235 14.97 -9.70 22.54
N PRO A 236 15.42 -8.45 22.59
CA PRO A 236 14.57 -7.35 23.01
C PRO A 236 13.30 -7.25 22.17
N PHE A 237 12.17 -7.00 22.82
CA PHE A 237 10.87 -6.90 22.15
C PHE A 237 10.85 -5.77 21.12
N SER A 238 10.37 -6.07 19.93
CA SER A 238 10.04 -5.08 18.90
C SER A 238 8.85 -5.56 18.07
N ALA A 239 7.93 -4.65 17.79
CA ALA A 239 6.73 -4.90 17.02
C ALA A 239 6.32 -3.68 16.21
N LEU A 240 5.59 -3.90 15.13
CA LEU A 240 5.05 -2.84 14.28
C LEU A 240 3.52 -2.88 14.34
N ALA A 241 2.91 -1.75 14.71
CA ALA A 241 1.47 -1.57 14.59
C ALA A 241 1.12 -1.27 13.14
N PHE A 242 0.38 -2.16 12.49
CA PHE A 242 0.11 -2.05 11.05
C PHE A 242 -1.35 -1.76 10.70
N LYS A 243 -2.24 -1.89 11.67
CA LYS A 243 -3.67 -1.57 11.48
C LYS A 243 -4.31 -1.15 12.78
N ILE A 244 -5.09 -0.08 12.73
CA ILE A 244 -5.98 0.34 13.83
C ILE A 244 -7.42 0.07 13.41
N MET A 245 -8.22 -0.44 14.31
CA MET A 245 -9.65 -0.71 14.09
C MET A 245 -10.44 -0.29 15.33
N THR A 246 -11.64 0.19 15.14
CA THR A 246 -12.58 0.46 16.23
C THR A 246 -13.57 -0.70 16.33
N ASP A 247 -13.57 -1.36 17.49
CA ASP A 247 -14.50 -2.43 17.79
C ASP A 247 -15.63 -1.89 18.70
N PRO A 248 -16.90 -2.23 18.42
CA PRO A 248 -18.03 -1.71 19.20
C PRO A 248 -18.02 -2.10 20.69
N TYR A 249 -17.34 -3.18 21.05
CA TYR A 249 -17.38 -3.76 22.41
C TYR A 249 -16.12 -3.48 23.21
N VAL A 250 -14.96 -3.55 22.58
CA VAL A 250 -13.66 -3.35 23.28
C VAL A 250 -13.00 -2.03 22.97
N GLY A 251 -13.58 -1.26 22.05
CA GLY A 251 -13.07 0.03 21.66
C GLY A 251 -11.92 -0.08 20.62
N ARG A 252 -10.88 0.68 20.84
CA ARG A 252 -9.75 0.75 19.91
C ARG A 252 -8.86 -0.48 19.99
N LEU A 253 -8.67 -1.13 18.84
CA LEU A 253 -7.77 -2.26 18.64
C LEU A 253 -6.58 -1.83 17.78
N ALA A 254 -5.37 -2.11 18.22
CA ALA A 254 -4.15 -1.95 17.44
C ALA A 254 -3.60 -3.33 17.07
N PHE A 255 -3.66 -3.68 15.79
CA PHE A 255 -3.05 -4.90 15.27
C PHE A 255 -1.56 -4.69 15.11
N PHE A 256 -0.77 -5.61 15.63
CA PHE A 256 0.68 -5.54 15.57
C PHE A 256 1.31 -6.88 15.20
N ARG A 257 2.45 -6.81 14.53
CA ARG A 257 3.34 -7.92 14.25
C ARG A 257 4.55 -7.84 15.17
N VAL A 258 4.84 -8.92 15.88
CA VAL A 258 6.06 -9.07 16.68
C VAL A 258 7.21 -9.52 15.79
N TYR A 259 8.29 -8.75 15.74
CA TYR A 259 9.48 -9.07 14.98
C TYR A 259 10.58 -9.69 15.84
N SER A 260 10.66 -9.35 17.10
CA SER A 260 11.63 -9.92 18.05
C SER A 260 11.09 -9.90 19.47
N GLY A 261 11.61 -10.81 20.30
CA GLY A 261 11.26 -10.87 21.69
C GLY A 261 9.85 -11.38 21.98
N THR A 262 9.46 -11.27 23.24
CA THR A 262 8.15 -11.64 23.74
C THR A 262 7.60 -10.53 24.64
N ILE A 263 6.29 -10.46 24.76
CA ILE A 263 5.64 -9.57 25.74
C ILE A 263 4.37 -10.21 26.28
N GLU A 264 4.11 -9.96 27.57
CA GLU A 264 2.90 -10.38 28.27
C GLU A 264 1.85 -9.27 28.29
N ALA A 265 0.59 -9.66 28.33
CA ALA A 265 -0.52 -8.72 28.57
C ALA A 265 -0.34 -7.97 29.89
N GLY A 266 -0.71 -6.70 29.92
CA GLY A 266 -0.57 -5.84 31.09
C GLY A 266 0.79 -5.18 31.26
N LYS A 267 1.78 -5.51 30.43
CA LYS A 267 3.11 -4.88 30.45
C LYS A 267 3.11 -3.54 29.70
N SER A 268 4.11 -2.73 30.02
CA SER A 268 4.35 -1.46 29.34
C SER A 268 5.31 -1.64 28.17
N VAL A 269 5.09 -0.86 27.12
CA VAL A 269 5.95 -0.76 25.94
C VAL A 269 6.28 0.70 25.65
N LEU A 270 7.37 0.92 24.93
CA LEU A 270 7.70 2.21 24.36
C LEU A 270 7.15 2.28 22.93
N ASN A 271 6.31 3.28 22.66
CA ASN A 271 6.05 3.71 21.30
C ASN A 271 7.24 4.60 20.87
N SER A 272 8.22 4.00 20.24
CA SER A 272 9.48 4.69 19.89
C SER A 272 9.32 5.73 18.80
N THR A 273 8.33 5.55 17.91
CA THR A 273 8.02 6.53 16.86
C THR A 273 7.57 7.87 17.46
N LYS A 274 6.77 7.83 18.52
CA LYS A 274 6.25 9.02 19.21
C LYS A 274 6.98 9.36 20.52
N GLY A 275 7.89 8.50 20.96
CA GLY A 275 8.61 8.68 22.21
C GLY A 275 7.74 8.59 23.47
N GLN A 276 6.66 7.84 23.41
CA GLN A 276 5.67 7.74 24.50
C GLN A 276 5.58 6.31 25.04
N ARG A 277 5.47 6.20 26.35
CA ARG A 277 5.21 4.94 27.03
C ARG A 277 3.73 4.62 27.02
N GLU A 278 3.37 3.40 26.65
CA GLU A 278 2.00 2.91 26.65
C GLU A 278 1.89 1.54 27.32
N ARG A 279 0.70 1.18 27.75
CA ARG A 279 0.43 -0.10 28.38
C ARG A 279 -0.39 -0.99 27.45
N LEU A 280 0.10 -2.20 27.20
CA LEU A 280 -0.65 -3.29 26.58
C LEU A 280 -1.63 -3.84 27.62
N GLY A 281 -2.89 -3.39 27.58
CA GLY A 281 -3.90 -3.82 28.54
C GLY A 281 -4.25 -5.29 28.35
N ARG A 282 -4.86 -5.61 27.22
CA ARG A 282 -5.21 -6.97 26.80
C ARG A 282 -4.56 -7.27 25.45
N ILE A 283 -4.23 -8.51 25.22
CA ILE A 283 -3.78 -9.01 23.93
C ILE A 283 -4.81 -10.03 23.44
N LEU A 284 -5.30 -9.81 22.22
CA LEU A 284 -6.34 -10.62 21.60
C LEU A 284 -5.83 -11.33 20.35
N LEU A 285 -6.17 -12.58 20.22
CA LEU A 285 -6.17 -13.29 18.95
C LEU A 285 -7.52 -13.05 18.28
N MET A 286 -7.47 -12.52 17.06
CA MET A 286 -8.68 -12.23 16.30
C MET A 286 -8.90 -13.31 15.25
N HIS A 287 -10.12 -13.84 15.23
CA HIS A 287 -10.59 -14.76 14.21
C HIS A 287 -11.94 -14.26 13.69
N ALA A 288 -11.89 -13.48 12.64
CA ALA A 288 -13.05 -12.69 12.17
C ALA A 288 -13.65 -11.84 13.32
N ASN A 289 -14.86 -12.13 13.73
CA ASN A 289 -15.53 -11.44 14.85
C ASN A 289 -15.28 -12.10 16.22
N HIS A 290 -14.59 -13.23 16.25
CA HIS A 290 -14.25 -13.91 17.49
C HIS A 290 -12.97 -13.34 18.08
N ARG A 291 -12.98 -13.15 19.38
CA ARG A 291 -11.87 -12.63 20.18
C ARG A 291 -11.48 -13.66 21.20
N GLU A 292 -10.21 -13.96 21.27
CA GLU A 292 -9.64 -14.83 22.27
C GLU A 292 -8.56 -14.08 23.04
N ASP A 293 -8.71 -13.97 24.34
CA ASP A 293 -7.68 -13.37 25.19
C ASP A 293 -6.48 -14.30 25.28
N ILE A 294 -5.30 -13.76 25.01
CA ILE A 294 -4.04 -14.46 25.17
C ILE A 294 -3.15 -13.73 26.16
N THR A 295 -2.31 -14.49 26.87
CA THR A 295 -1.46 -13.95 27.94
C THR A 295 -0.14 -13.41 27.43
N GLN A 296 0.36 -13.95 26.33
CA GLN A 296 1.69 -13.65 25.80
C GLN A 296 1.75 -13.81 24.29
N VAL A 297 2.58 -13.01 23.64
CA VAL A 297 2.94 -13.12 22.23
C VAL A 297 4.43 -13.34 22.07
N TYR A 298 4.80 -14.02 20.99
CA TYR A 298 6.16 -14.45 20.66
C TYR A 298 6.60 -13.85 19.31
N SER A 299 7.89 -13.93 19.02
CA SER A 299 8.44 -13.51 17.72
C SER A 299 7.68 -14.16 16.55
N GLY A 300 7.27 -13.35 15.59
CA GLY A 300 6.50 -13.77 14.42
C GLY A 300 4.98 -13.77 14.61
N ASP A 301 4.49 -13.56 15.83
CA ASP A 301 3.05 -13.51 16.10
C ASP A 301 2.42 -12.22 15.56
N ILE A 302 1.14 -12.36 15.18
CA ILE A 302 0.25 -11.26 14.86
C ILE A 302 -0.89 -11.30 15.87
N ALA A 303 -1.13 -10.18 16.54
CA ALA A 303 -2.17 -10.06 17.54
C ALA A 303 -2.76 -8.65 17.56
N ALA A 304 -3.83 -8.46 18.31
CA ALA A 304 -4.43 -7.15 18.54
C ALA A 304 -4.26 -6.75 20.00
N ALA A 305 -3.92 -5.49 20.22
CA ALA A 305 -3.78 -4.91 21.56
C ALA A 305 -4.95 -3.98 21.89
N VAL A 306 -5.44 -4.07 23.11
CA VAL A 306 -6.38 -3.13 23.71
C VAL A 306 -5.63 -2.27 24.73
N GLY A 307 -5.90 -0.97 24.76
CA GLY A 307 -5.32 -0.06 25.73
C GLY A 307 -4.23 0.86 25.19
N LEU A 308 -3.81 0.70 23.95
CA LEU A 308 -2.89 1.63 23.29
C LEU A 308 -3.66 2.86 22.81
N LYS A 309 -3.51 3.98 23.52
CA LYS A 309 -4.30 5.20 23.27
C LYS A 309 -3.74 6.08 22.14
N ASN A 310 -2.41 6.14 22.03
CA ASN A 310 -1.70 7.06 21.13
C ASN A 310 -1.02 6.38 19.95
N THR A 311 -0.99 5.05 19.93
CA THR A 311 -0.40 4.29 18.84
C THR A 311 -1.25 4.40 17.58
N THR A 312 -0.62 4.73 16.45
CA THR A 312 -1.25 4.80 15.13
C THR A 312 -0.60 3.81 14.17
N THR A 313 -1.18 3.63 13.00
CA THR A 313 -0.63 2.74 11.97
C THR A 313 0.78 3.17 11.58
N GLY A 314 1.72 2.23 11.58
CA GLY A 314 3.12 2.46 11.27
C GLY A 314 4.01 2.72 12.50
N ASP A 315 3.44 2.87 13.69
CA ASP A 315 4.22 3.07 14.91
C ASP A 315 4.92 1.80 15.35
N THR A 316 6.12 1.96 15.91
CA THR A 316 6.90 0.87 16.51
C THR A 316 6.64 0.79 18.00
N LEU A 317 6.40 -0.43 18.47
CA LEU A 317 6.32 -0.78 19.89
C LEU A 317 7.56 -1.60 20.25
N CYS A 318 8.28 -1.21 21.27
CA CYS A 318 9.52 -1.90 21.64
C CYS A 318 9.79 -1.88 23.16
N ASP A 319 10.86 -2.59 23.54
CA ASP A 319 11.41 -2.54 24.91
C ASP A 319 12.01 -1.15 25.18
N GLU A 320 11.70 -0.58 26.32
CA GLU A 320 12.18 0.74 26.74
C GLU A 320 13.71 0.81 26.90
N LYS A 321 14.34 -0.32 27.28
CA LYS A 321 15.79 -0.39 27.48
C LYS A 321 16.59 -0.54 26.20
N ASN A 322 15.96 -1.04 25.15
CA ASN A 322 16.56 -1.28 23.83
C ASN A 322 15.66 -0.66 22.74
N PRO A 323 15.58 0.68 22.70
CA PRO A 323 14.67 1.34 21.76
C PRO A 323 15.15 1.19 20.33
N ILE A 324 14.19 0.94 19.44
CA ILE A 324 14.39 0.87 18.00
C ILE A 324 13.16 1.46 17.31
N VAL A 325 13.34 2.15 16.19
CA VAL A 325 12.26 2.55 15.29
C VAL A 325 12.38 1.71 14.04
N LEU A 326 11.42 0.83 13.82
CA LEU A 326 11.35 0.03 12.61
C LEU A 326 10.97 0.92 11.43
N GLU A 327 11.38 0.54 10.24
CA GLU A 327 11.03 1.28 9.03
C GLU A 327 9.52 1.52 8.95
N SER A 328 9.13 2.79 8.86
CA SER A 328 7.73 3.19 8.80
C SER A 328 7.08 2.85 7.46
N MET A 329 5.76 2.67 7.48
CA MET A 329 4.98 2.55 6.26
C MET A 329 4.77 3.95 5.66
N GLU A 330 5.00 4.08 4.37
CA GLU A 330 4.62 5.27 3.61
C GLU A 330 3.22 5.08 3.03
N PHE A 331 2.37 6.06 3.20
CA PHE A 331 1.02 6.05 2.66
C PHE A 331 0.88 7.18 1.64
N PRO A 332 0.18 6.93 0.51
CA PRO A 332 -0.08 7.98 -0.46
C PRO A 332 -0.98 9.07 0.14
N GLU A 333 -0.71 10.30 -0.23
CA GLU A 333 -1.57 11.43 0.15
C GLU A 333 -2.93 11.36 -0.57
N PRO A 334 -4.01 11.74 0.11
CA PRO A 334 -5.32 11.84 -0.53
C PRO A 334 -5.31 12.76 -1.74
N VAL A 335 -6.01 12.36 -2.79
CA VAL A 335 -6.05 13.10 -4.06
C VAL A 335 -7.39 13.78 -4.35
N ILE A 336 -8.44 13.40 -3.63
CA ILE A 336 -9.78 13.95 -3.77
C ILE A 336 -10.32 14.41 -2.41
N ARG A 337 -11.07 15.48 -2.39
CA ARG A 337 -11.74 15.99 -1.19
C ARG A 337 -13.18 16.39 -1.48
N VAL A 338 -14.00 16.25 -0.45
CA VAL A 338 -15.45 16.52 -0.47
C VAL A 338 -15.84 17.24 0.80
N ALA A 339 -16.70 18.22 0.71
CA ALA A 339 -17.37 18.78 1.89
C ALA A 339 -18.46 17.80 2.37
N ILE A 340 -18.55 17.59 3.66
CA ILE A 340 -19.56 16.73 4.28
C ILE A 340 -20.24 17.49 5.43
N GLU A 341 -21.56 17.35 5.53
CA GLU A 341 -22.33 17.92 6.62
C GLU A 341 -23.38 16.92 7.12
N PRO A 342 -23.68 16.88 8.43
CA PRO A 342 -24.74 16.03 8.93
C PRO A 342 -26.10 16.56 8.49
N LYS A 343 -27.06 15.68 8.26
CA LYS A 343 -28.44 16.08 7.91
C LYS A 343 -29.16 16.82 9.03
N THR A 344 -28.72 16.62 10.28
CA THR A 344 -29.28 17.28 11.46
C THR A 344 -28.17 17.94 12.28
N LYS A 345 -28.45 19.08 12.91
CA LYS A 345 -27.49 19.77 13.78
C LYS A 345 -27.02 18.91 14.95
N ALA A 346 -27.87 18.04 15.49
CA ALA A 346 -27.52 17.10 16.54
C ALA A 346 -26.55 16.00 16.09
N GLY A 347 -26.38 15.81 14.78
CA GLY A 347 -25.46 14.84 14.21
C GLY A 347 -24.00 15.30 14.12
N GLN A 348 -23.70 16.60 14.31
CA GLN A 348 -22.36 17.14 14.13
C GLN A 348 -21.34 16.48 15.05
N GLU A 349 -21.60 16.44 16.35
CA GLU A 349 -20.68 15.84 17.34
C GLU A 349 -20.46 14.35 17.07
N LYS A 350 -21.53 13.62 16.71
CA LYS A 350 -21.42 12.20 16.33
C LYS A 350 -20.60 12.02 15.06
N MET A 351 -20.77 12.88 14.09
CA MET A 351 -20.02 12.86 12.84
C MET A 351 -18.53 13.11 13.08
N ASP A 352 -18.19 14.11 13.87
CA ASP A 352 -16.81 14.45 14.20
C ASP A 352 -16.10 13.30 14.91
N ILE A 353 -16.76 12.66 15.87
CA ILE A 353 -16.22 11.47 16.56
C ILE A 353 -16.05 10.30 15.58
N ALA A 354 -17.04 10.06 14.73
CA ALA A 354 -17.00 8.97 13.76
C ALA A 354 -15.90 9.18 12.71
N LEU A 355 -15.76 10.39 12.17
CA LEU A 355 -14.71 10.74 11.21
C LEU A 355 -13.32 10.62 11.82
N ALA A 356 -13.13 11.04 13.09
CA ALA A 356 -11.88 10.86 13.81
C ALA A 356 -11.48 9.39 13.93
N LYS A 357 -12.44 8.51 14.28
CA LYS A 357 -12.21 7.07 14.35
C LYS A 357 -11.87 6.45 12.99
N LEU A 358 -12.57 6.85 11.94
CA LEU A 358 -12.29 6.38 10.58
C LEU A 358 -10.91 6.82 10.09
N ALA A 359 -10.49 8.04 10.41
CA ALA A 359 -9.15 8.55 10.10
C ALA A 359 -8.04 7.82 10.88
N GLU A 360 -8.31 7.36 12.09
CA GLU A 360 -7.37 6.51 12.83
C GLU A 360 -7.22 5.12 12.21
N GLU A 361 -8.27 4.58 11.63
CA GLU A 361 -8.27 3.27 10.97
C GLU A 361 -7.56 3.29 9.61
N ASP A 362 -7.73 4.37 8.86
CA ASP A 362 -7.24 4.50 7.48
C ASP A 362 -6.31 5.71 7.32
N PRO A 363 -4.99 5.49 7.22
CA PRO A 363 -4.01 6.57 7.06
C PRO A 363 -4.16 7.39 5.77
N THR A 364 -4.85 6.87 4.76
CA THR A 364 -5.11 7.56 3.48
C THR A 364 -6.40 8.37 3.49
N PHE A 365 -7.16 8.27 4.57
CA PHE A 365 -8.34 9.07 4.82
C PHE A 365 -8.02 10.20 5.80
N LYS A 366 -8.40 11.42 5.45
CA LYS A 366 -8.26 12.59 6.33
C LYS A 366 -9.60 13.28 6.49
N ALA A 367 -9.86 13.79 7.68
CA ALA A 367 -11.01 14.61 7.98
C ALA A 367 -10.56 15.84 8.78
N TYR A 368 -10.98 17.01 8.36
CA TYR A 368 -10.60 18.28 8.99
C TYR A 368 -11.66 19.36 8.74
N THR A 369 -11.64 20.40 9.55
CA THR A 369 -12.48 21.58 9.32
C THR A 369 -11.70 22.62 8.51
N ASP A 370 -12.29 23.06 7.42
CA ASP A 370 -11.75 24.17 6.61
C ASP A 370 -11.89 25.49 7.40
N GLU A 371 -10.78 26.14 7.65
CA GLU A 371 -10.74 27.36 8.49
C GLU A 371 -11.44 28.56 7.80
N GLU A 372 -11.46 28.61 6.49
CA GLU A 372 -12.08 29.71 5.74
C GLU A 372 -13.60 29.54 5.63
N THR A 373 -14.05 28.32 5.36
CA THR A 373 -15.47 28.05 5.11
C THR A 373 -16.21 27.51 6.34
N GLY A 374 -15.48 27.00 7.33
CA GLY A 374 -16.06 26.30 8.50
C GLY A 374 -16.69 24.95 8.16
N GLN A 375 -16.52 24.47 6.93
CA GLN A 375 -17.05 23.18 6.49
C GLN A 375 -16.15 22.03 6.96
N THR A 376 -16.77 20.89 7.25
CA THR A 376 -16.02 19.64 7.45
C THR A 376 -15.67 19.07 6.10
N ILE A 377 -14.38 18.83 5.87
CA ILE A 377 -13.83 18.25 4.64
C ILE A 377 -13.36 16.83 4.93
N ILE A 378 -13.68 15.91 4.04
CA ILE A 378 -13.10 14.57 4.00
C ILE A 378 -12.27 14.41 2.74
N ALA A 379 -11.11 13.78 2.88
CA ALA A 379 -10.18 13.56 1.78
C ALA A 379 -9.78 12.08 1.70
N GLY A 380 -9.68 11.56 0.48
CA GLY A 380 -9.39 10.16 0.23
C GLY A 380 -8.75 9.90 -1.12
N MET A 381 -8.57 8.64 -1.45
CA MET A 381 -7.85 8.17 -2.63
C MET A 381 -8.70 8.15 -3.90
N GLY A 382 -10.00 8.26 -3.77
CA GLY A 382 -10.92 8.25 -4.91
C GLY A 382 -12.37 8.37 -4.49
N GLU A 383 -13.25 8.50 -5.46
CA GLU A 383 -14.69 8.69 -5.27
C GLU A 383 -15.30 7.52 -4.48
N LEU A 384 -15.01 6.28 -4.89
CA LEU A 384 -15.50 5.08 -4.23
C LEU A 384 -14.98 4.97 -2.79
N HIS A 385 -13.73 5.35 -2.53
CA HIS A 385 -13.18 5.38 -1.18
C HIS A 385 -14.02 6.29 -0.26
N LEU A 386 -14.35 7.49 -0.71
CA LEU A 386 -15.17 8.42 0.06
C LEU A 386 -16.63 7.95 0.17
N GLU A 387 -17.19 7.32 -0.85
CA GLU A 387 -18.54 6.70 -0.78
C GLU A 387 -18.60 5.61 0.29
N ILE A 388 -17.58 4.77 0.39
CA ILE A 388 -17.47 3.74 1.43
C ILE A 388 -17.39 4.36 2.82
N ILE A 389 -16.62 5.44 2.99
CA ILE A 389 -16.55 6.17 4.27
C ILE A 389 -17.93 6.71 4.67
N VAL A 390 -18.65 7.31 3.74
CA VAL A 390 -20.01 7.83 3.99
C VAL A 390 -21.01 6.70 4.32
N ASP A 391 -20.91 5.58 3.63
CA ASP A 391 -21.72 4.39 3.92
C ASP A 391 -21.42 3.83 5.32
N ARG A 392 -20.15 3.79 5.73
CA ARG A 392 -19.75 3.40 7.07
C ARG A 392 -20.24 4.36 8.15
N LEU A 393 -20.25 5.67 7.90
CA LEU A 393 -20.86 6.65 8.81
C LEU A 393 -22.32 6.30 9.10
N LEU A 394 -23.08 5.94 8.07
CA LEU A 394 -24.48 5.56 8.22
C LEU A 394 -24.65 4.21 8.94
N ARG A 395 -23.97 3.18 8.49
CA ARG A 395 -24.17 1.80 8.96
C ARG A 395 -23.59 1.55 10.35
N GLU A 396 -22.35 1.99 10.58
CA GLU A 396 -21.62 1.71 11.83
C GLU A 396 -21.91 2.76 12.91
N PHE A 397 -21.96 4.03 12.53
CA PHE A 397 -22.08 5.14 13.49
C PHE A 397 -23.47 5.78 13.56
N ARG A 398 -24.40 5.37 12.68
CA ARG A 398 -25.76 5.91 12.62
C ARG A 398 -25.78 7.43 12.38
N VAL A 399 -24.90 7.91 11.53
CA VAL A 399 -24.80 9.31 11.10
C VAL A 399 -25.21 9.42 9.64
N GLU A 400 -26.28 10.16 9.38
CA GLU A 400 -26.67 10.55 8.02
C GLU A 400 -26.01 11.87 7.65
N ALA A 401 -25.35 11.91 6.51
CA ALA A 401 -24.62 13.07 6.03
C ALA A 401 -24.94 13.39 4.57
N ASN A 402 -24.89 14.69 4.24
CA ASN A 402 -24.92 15.19 2.88
C ASN A 402 -23.48 15.42 2.40
N VAL A 403 -23.21 15.01 1.18
CA VAL A 403 -21.89 15.10 0.55
C VAL A 403 -21.94 16.09 -0.59
N GLY A 404 -21.01 17.04 -0.61
CA GLY A 404 -20.86 18.00 -1.69
C GLY A 404 -20.25 17.40 -2.96
N ARG A 405 -19.96 18.24 -3.94
CA ARG A 405 -19.27 17.79 -5.16
C ARG A 405 -17.81 17.49 -4.88
N PRO A 406 -17.25 16.41 -5.46
CA PRO A 406 -15.84 16.10 -5.32
C PRO A 406 -14.95 17.24 -5.85
N GLN A 407 -13.91 17.55 -5.10
CA GLN A 407 -12.88 18.51 -5.49
C GLN A 407 -11.53 17.80 -5.54
N VAL A 408 -10.77 18.09 -6.59
CA VAL A 408 -9.42 17.54 -6.77
C VAL A 408 -8.43 18.34 -5.95
N SER A 409 -7.53 17.66 -5.25
CA SER A 409 -6.41 18.30 -4.59
C SER A 409 -5.28 18.54 -5.58
N TYR A 410 -5.20 19.78 -6.05
CA TYR A 410 -4.08 20.21 -6.89
C TYR A 410 -2.82 20.43 -6.05
N LYS A 411 -1.68 20.56 -6.70
CA LYS A 411 -0.42 20.97 -6.11
C LYS A 411 0.11 22.19 -6.85
N GLU A 412 1.03 22.90 -6.23
CA GLU A 412 1.74 24.01 -6.86
C GLU A 412 3.21 23.67 -7.01
N THR A 413 3.86 24.24 -8.00
CA THR A 413 5.30 24.13 -8.18
C THR A 413 5.83 25.34 -8.93
N ILE A 414 7.13 25.41 -9.13
CA ILE A 414 7.81 26.44 -9.89
C ILE A 414 8.39 25.87 -11.18
N THR A 415 8.57 26.70 -12.19
CA THR A 415 9.04 26.29 -13.52
C THR A 415 10.47 26.73 -13.82
N LYS A 416 11.01 27.72 -13.11
CA LYS A 416 12.35 28.24 -13.30
C LYS A 416 13.00 28.64 -11.98
N ALA A 417 14.31 28.86 -11.98
CA ALA A 417 15.03 29.36 -10.83
C ALA A 417 14.78 30.86 -10.60
N ALA A 418 14.80 31.27 -9.35
CA ALA A 418 14.74 32.70 -8.96
C ALA A 418 15.54 32.93 -7.69
N THR A 419 16.13 34.12 -7.59
CA THR A 419 16.86 34.56 -6.41
C THR A 419 16.19 35.80 -5.85
N VAL A 420 16.01 35.85 -4.54
CA VAL A 420 15.43 36.98 -3.82
C VAL A 420 16.31 37.41 -2.67
N ASP A 421 16.23 38.70 -2.35
CA ASP A 421 16.89 39.37 -1.24
C ASP A 421 15.80 40.09 -0.42
N THR A 422 15.38 39.47 0.68
CA THR A 422 14.19 39.88 1.43
C THR A 422 14.57 40.29 2.86
N ARG A 423 14.11 41.48 3.25
CA ARG A 423 14.23 42.04 4.59
C ARG A 423 12.87 42.13 5.26
N TYR A 424 12.82 41.70 6.50
CA TYR A 424 11.71 41.92 7.39
C TYR A 424 12.15 42.81 8.54
N ALA A 425 11.64 44.03 8.55
CA ALA A 425 11.91 45.00 9.60
C ALA A 425 10.61 45.63 10.08
N ARG A 426 10.32 45.58 11.36
CA ARG A 426 9.15 46.15 11.98
C ARG A 426 9.49 46.79 13.32
N GLN A 427 9.12 48.07 13.47
CA GLN A 427 9.18 48.76 14.77
C GLN A 427 7.78 49.09 15.26
N THR A 428 7.39 48.53 16.39
CA THR A 428 6.13 48.83 17.06
C THR A 428 6.42 49.09 18.54
N GLY A 429 6.52 50.37 18.92
CA GLY A 429 6.46 50.84 20.30
C GLY A 429 7.23 50.10 21.39
N GLY A 430 8.37 49.47 21.07
CA GLY A 430 9.17 48.62 21.97
C GLY A 430 10.32 47.98 21.22
N LYS A 431 10.62 46.69 21.55
CA LYS A 431 11.65 45.91 20.85
C LYS A 431 11.26 45.73 19.39
N GLY A 432 12.12 46.14 18.46
CA GLY A 432 11.92 45.95 17.04
C GLY A 432 12.03 44.50 16.58
N GLN A 433 11.70 44.23 15.33
CA GLN A 433 11.91 42.93 14.69
C GLN A 433 12.75 43.15 13.42
N PHE A 434 13.78 42.31 13.23
CA PHE A 434 14.63 42.36 12.07
C PHE A 434 15.09 40.99 11.64
N ALA A 435 14.93 40.67 10.35
CA ALA A 435 15.53 39.52 9.70
C ALA A 435 15.84 39.85 8.23
N HIS A 436 16.90 39.30 7.72
CA HIS A 436 17.28 39.46 6.33
C HIS A 436 17.81 38.14 5.77
N VAL A 437 17.22 37.67 4.70
CA VAL A 437 17.61 36.44 4.01
C VAL A 437 17.75 36.66 2.53
N LYS A 438 18.77 36.07 1.93
CA LYS A 438 18.93 35.95 0.49
C LYS A 438 18.93 34.48 0.13
N LEU A 439 17.99 34.07 -0.71
CA LEU A 439 17.86 32.68 -1.10
C LEU A 439 17.59 32.53 -2.60
N THR A 440 17.94 31.36 -3.09
CA THR A 440 17.65 30.92 -4.46
C THR A 440 16.72 29.73 -4.38
N ILE A 441 15.65 29.75 -5.16
CA ILE A 441 14.80 28.60 -5.37
C ILE A 441 14.97 28.07 -6.79
N GLU A 442 14.89 26.78 -6.94
CA GLU A 442 14.96 26.12 -8.24
C GLU A 442 14.03 24.90 -8.27
N PRO A 443 13.49 24.52 -9.45
CA PRO A 443 12.70 23.31 -9.57
C PRO A 443 13.55 22.09 -9.19
N ASN A 444 12.95 21.20 -8.37
CA ASN A 444 13.51 19.88 -8.12
C ASN A 444 12.92 18.86 -9.11
N GLU A 445 13.52 17.68 -9.20
CA GLU A 445 12.96 16.64 -10.06
C GLU A 445 11.56 16.24 -9.58
N PRO A 446 10.62 15.98 -10.50
CA PRO A 446 9.27 15.56 -10.13
C PRO A 446 9.26 14.37 -9.16
N GLY A 447 8.55 14.52 -8.04
CA GLY A 447 8.46 13.50 -7.00
C GLY A 447 9.57 13.51 -5.96
N LYS A 448 10.64 14.31 -6.11
CA LYS A 448 11.72 14.41 -5.11
C LYS A 448 11.35 15.25 -3.88
N GLY A 449 10.30 16.04 -3.95
CA GLY A 449 9.83 16.85 -2.84
C GLY A 449 10.73 18.07 -2.53
N TYR A 450 10.73 18.44 -1.27
CA TYR A 450 11.43 19.61 -0.77
C TYR A 450 12.87 19.32 -0.34
N GLU A 451 13.79 20.19 -0.74
CA GLU A 451 15.19 20.15 -0.31
C GLU A 451 15.63 21.54 0.15
N PHE A 452 16.19 21.61 1.36
CA PHE A 452 16.77 22.84 1.90
C PHE A 452 18.30 22.71 2.01
N VAL A 453 19.01 23.65 1.41
CA VAL A 453 20.47 23.72 1.45
C VAL A 453 20.91 24.99 2.16
N ASN A 454 21.70 24.81 3.22
CA ASN A 454 22.35 25.92 3.92
C ASN A 454 23.72 26.20 3.29
N ALA A 455 23.83 27.31 2.60
CA ALA A 455 25.06 27.81 2.00
C ALA A 455 25.61 29.08 2.69
N ILE A 456 25.17 29.35 3.93
CA ILE A 456 25.63 30.52 4.69
C ILE A 456 27.12 30.37 5.03
N THR A 457 27.87 31.42 4.79
CA THR A 457 29.31 31.54 5.11
C THR A 457 29.56 32.71 6.04
N GLY A 458 30.63 32.63 6.83
CA GLY A 458 31.06 33.73 7.69
C GLY A 458 30.14 34.13 8.84
N GLY A 459 29.11 33.31 9.15
CA GLY A 459 28.18 33.62 10.22
C GLY A 459 27.20 34.75 9.89
N ALA A 460 26.92 34.99 8.62
CA ALA A 460 26.00 36.06 8.15
C ALA A 460 24.61 35.95 8.78
N ILE A 461 24.15 34.72 8.99
CA ILE A 461 22.98 34.39 9.80
C ILE A 461 23.44 33.45 10.94
N PRO A 462 23.11 33.75 12.20
CA PRO A 462 23.40 32.85 13.31
C PRO A 462 22.83 31.45 13.09
N LYS A 463 23.57 30.42 13.47
CA LYS A 463 23.17 29.00 13.22
C LYS A 463 21.81 28.66 13.83
N GLU A 464 21.44 29.28 14.94
CA GLU A 464 20.16 29.09 15.63
C GLU A 464 18.96 29.57 14.84
N PHE A 465 19.12 30.54 13.91
CA PHE A 465 18.05 31.09 13.10
C PHE A 465 17.86 30.39 11.75
N ILE A 466 18.83 29.60 11.29
CA ILE A 466 18.74 28.88 10.03
C ILE A 466 17.60 27.86 10.00
N PRO A 467 17.39 27.03 11.05
CA PRO A 467 16.20 26.17 11.12
C PRO A 467 14.87 26.95 11.11
N CYS A 468 14.86 28.16 11.64
CA CYS A 468 13.69 29.01 11.68
C CYS A 468 13.31 29.50 10.26
N VAL A 469 14.30 29.82 9.43
CA VAL A 469 14.10 30.16 8.02
C VAL A 469 13.47 28.98 7.28
N ASP A 470 14.01 27.77 7.48
CA ASP A 470 13.47 26.55 6.88
C ASP A 470 12.02 26.28 7.32
N GLN A 471 11.70 26.41 8.60
CA GLN A 471 10.34 26.29 9.11
C GLN A 471 9.38 27.31 8.49
N GLY A 472 9.81 28.56 8.31
CA GLY A 472 9.03 29.60 7.64
C GLY A 472 8.76 29.27 6.17
N ILE A 473 9.74 28.72 5.48
CA ILE A 473 9.61 28.28 4.10
C ILE A 473 8.60 27.12 4.00
N GLN A 474 8.72 26.13 4.85
CA GLN A 474 7.80 24.97 4.88
C GLN A 474 6.36 25.41 5.19
N GLY A 475 6.16 26.34 6.10
CA GLY A 475 4.85 26.91 6.37
C GLY A 475 4.24 27.62 5.14
N ALA A 476 5.04 28.37 4.40
CA ALA A 476 4.61 28.99 3.16
C ALA A 476 4.30 27.98 2.05
N MET A 477 5.09 26.89 1.98
CA MET A 477 4.82 25.80 1.05
C MET A 477 3.47 25.14 1.29
N GLN A 478 3.13 24.87 2.54
CA GLN A 478 1.85 24.24 2.92
C GLN A 478 0.66 25.16 2.61
N ALA A 479 0.82 26.44 2.82
CA ALA A 479 -0.24 27.43 2.55
C ALA A 479 -0.45 27.70 1.06
N GLY A 480 0.54 27.42 0.22
CA GLY A 480 0.54 27.73 -1.20
C GLY A 480 0.83 29.20 -1.51
N VAL A 481 1.18 29.48 -2.75
CA VAL A 481 1.56 30.84 -3.22
C VAL A 481 0.73 31.33 -4.40
N LEU A 482 0.00 30.43 -5.07
CA LEU A 482 -0.75 30.72 -6.30
C LEU A 482 -2.26 30.58 -6.08
N ALA A 483 -2.72 29.46 -5.58
CA ALA A 483 -4.13 29.12 -5.41
C ALA A 483 -4.45 28.42 -4.07
N GLY A 484 -3.53 28.47 -3.12
CA GLY A 484 -3.73 27.87 -1.78
C GLY A 484 -3.46 26.38 -1.72
N TYR A 485 -2.79 25.80 -2.71
CA TYR A 485 -2.38 24.39 -2.70
C TYR A 485 -0.92 24.24 -2.30
N GLU A 486 -0.58 23.12 -1.69
CA GLU A 486 0.79 22.84 -1.27
C GLU A 486 1.79 22.94 -2.45
N VAL A 487 2.88 23.66 -2.21
CA VAL A 487 4.01 23.72 -3.15
C VAL A 487 4.89 22.50 -2.99
N VAL A 488 5.24 21.85 -4.11
CA VAL A 488 6.06 20.63 -4.13
C VAL A 488 7.24 20.77 -5.10
N ASP A 489 8.21 19.87 -4.97
CA ASP A 489 9.35 19.74 -5.89
C ASP A 489 10.17 21.03 -6.06
N VAL A 490 10.58 21.59 -4.93
CA VAL A 490 11.38 22.81 -4.85
C VAL A 490 12.65 22.58 -4.04
N LYS A 491 13.77 23.05 -4.57
CA LYS A 491 15.03 23.13 -3.85
C LYS A 491 15.30 24.59 -3.47
N VAL A 492 15.50 24.83 -2.19
CA VAL A 492 15.82 26.16 -1.64
C VAL A 492 17.24 26.16 -1.14
N THR A 493 18.05 27.12 -1.61
CA THR A 493 19.40 27.36 -1.12
C THR A 493 19.46 28.72 -0.42
N LEU A 494 19.71 28.70 0.89
CA LEU A 494 19.93 29.93 1.66
C LEU A 494 21.39 30.35 1.50
N ILE A 495 21.63 31.45 0.79
CA ILE A 495 22.97 31.86 0.35
C ILE A 495 23.57 32.97 1.19
N ASP A 496 22.78 33.91 1.70
CA ASP A 496 23.28 35.04 2.47
C ASP A 496 22.17 35.64 3.34
N GLY A 497 22.51 36.61 4.14
CA GLY A 497 21.59 37.35 4.97
C GLY A 497 22.32 38.26 5.95
N SER A 498 21.58 38.85 6.85
CA SER A 498 22.09 39.62 7.98
C SER A 498 21.17 39.57 9.17
N TYR A 499 21.70 39.92 10.32
CA TYR A 499 20.93 39.96 11.58
C TYR A 499 21.26 41.24 12.34
N HIS A 500 20.37 41.56 13.29
CA HIS A 500 20.58 42.66 14.23
C HIS A 500 20.66 42.09 15.65
N GLU A 501 21.67 42.48 16.40
CA GLU A 501 21.94 41.87 17.72
C GLU A 501 20.79 41.95 18.73
N VAL A 502 19.92 42.97 18.62
CA VAL A 502 18.81 43.21 19.56
C VAL A 502 17.47 42.80 18.96
N ASP A 503 17.23 43.10 17.68
CA ASP A 503 15.92 43.00 17.03
C ASP A 503 15.70 41.68 16.27
N SER A 504 16.73 40.86 16.11
CA SER A 504 16.60 39.55 15.50
C SER A 504 16.08 38.51 16.49
N SER A 505 15.19 37.66 16.03
CA SER A 505 14.56 36.59 16.79
C SER A 505 14.24 35.39 15.88
N GLU A 506 13.96 34.25 16.49
CA GLU A 506 13.48 33.06 15.77
C GLU A 506 12.21 33.38 14.96
N MET A 507 11.28 34.09 15.54
CA MET A 507 10.03 34.48 14.88
C MET A 507 10.29 35.42 13.69
N ALA A 508 11.19 36.40 13.82
CA ALA A 508 11.53 37.31 12.73
C ALA A 508 12.12 36.58 11.52
N PHE A 509 13.01 35.62 11.75
CA PHE A 509 13.56 34.80 10.67
C PHE A 509 12.55 33.82 10.07
N LYS A 510 11.65 33.28 10.87
CA LYS A 510 10.55 32.44 10.37
C LYS A 510 9.61 33.24 9.44
N ILE A 511 9.23 34.44 9.82
CA ILE A 511 8.42 35.34 8.98
C ILE A 511 9.18 35.74 7.73
N CYS A 512 10.45 36.12 7.85
CA CYS A 512 11.28 36.52 6.72
C CYS A 512 11.49 35.37 5.73
N GLY A 513 11.72 34.15 6.19
CA GLY A 513 11.80 32.96 5.36
C GLY A 513 10.51 32.70 4.57
N SER A 514 9.38 32.81 5.23
CA SER A 514 8.07 32.71 4.58
C SER A 514 7.85 33.78 3.50
N MET A 515 8.16 35.03 3.81
CA MET A 515 8.06 36.15 2.83
C MET A 515 8.97 35.95 1.64
N ALA A 516 10.23 35.60 1.89
CA ALA A 516 11.24 35.37 0.85
C ALA A 516 10.83 34.23 -0.09
N PHE A 517 10.31 33.14 0.45
CA PHE A 517 9.84 32.02 -0.35
C PHE A 517 8.67 32.42 -1.25
N LYS A 518 7.67 33.11 -0.73
CA LYS A 518 6.52 33.60 -1.50
C LYS A 518 6.94 34.53 -2.63
N GLU A 519 7.84 35.47 -2.35
CA GLU A 519 8.39 36.39 -3.36
C GLU A 519 9.17 35.63 -4.45
N ALA A 520 10.01 34.68 -4.04
CA ALA A 520 10.78 33.87 -4.97
C ALA A 520 9.90 33.01 -5.87
N CYS A 521 8.86 32.39 -5.33
CA CYS A 521 7.91 31.59 -6.10
C CYS A 521 7.19 32.42 -7.16
N GLN A 522 6.80 33.65 -6.84
CA GLN A 522 6.17 34.54 -7.82
C GLN A 522 7.09 34.89 -9.00
N LYS A 523 8.38 35.01 -8.75
CA LYS A 523 9.42 35.23 -9.77
C LYS A 523 9.82 33.98 -10.52
N ALA A 524 9.56 32.81 -9.96
CA ALA A 524 10.00 31.52 -10.49
C ALA A 524 8.97 30.85 -11.43
N GLY A 525 7.95 31.57 -11.87
CA GLY A 525 6.91 31.04 -12.75
C GLY A 525 6.08 29.95 -12.06
N PRO A 526 5.26 30.28 -11.05
CA PRO A 526 4.44 29.31 -10.35
C PRO A 526 3.38 28.71 -11.27
N THR A 527 3.10 27.44 -11.11
CA THR A 527 2.13 26.69 -11.89
C THR A 527 1.38 25.69 -11.03
N LEU A 528 0.19 25.28 -11.47
CA LEU A 528 -0.59 24.23 -10.84
C LEU A 528 -0.27 22.87 -11.44
N LEU A 529 -0.24 21.87 -10.59
CA LEU A 529 -0.13 20.45 -10.94
C LEU A 529 -1.44 19.73 -10.65
N GLU A 530 -1.87 18.88 -11.57
CA GLU A 530 -3.02 18.01 -11.38
C GLU A 530 -2.59 16.55 -11.20
N PRO A 531 -3.30 15.76 -10.37
CA PRO A 531 -3.04 14.34 -10.24
C PRO A 531 -3.46 13.59 -11.49
N ILE A 532 -2.57 12.74 -11.97
CA ILE A 532 -2.80 11.84 -13.09
C ILE A 532 -2.95 10.42 -12.54
N MET A 533 -4.00 9.75 -12.97
CA MET A 533 -4.32 8.38 -12.61
C MET A 533 -3.89 7.43 -13.72
N LYS A 534 -3.29 6.32 -13.33
CA LYS A 534 -3.10 5.17 -14.22
C LYS A 534 -4.39 4.37 -14.24
N VAL A 535 -5.04 4.33 -15.38
CA VAL A 535 -6.30 3.64 -15.60
C VAL A 535 -6.07 2.44 -16.51
N VAL A 536 -6.54 1.28 -16.09
CA VAL A 536 -6.51 0.04 -16.88
C VAL A 536 -7.93 -0.43 -17.06
N VAL A 537 -8.41 -0.46 -18.30
CA VAL A 537 -9.76 -0.89 -18.66
C VAL A 537 -9.69 -2.24 -19.34
N THR A 538 -10.47 -3.19 -18.86
CA THR A 538 -10.66 -4.49 -19.49
C THR A 538 -12.10 -4.59 -20.01
N ALA A 539 -12.24 -4.74 -21.32
CA ALA A 539 -13.54 -4.82 -22.00
C ALA A 539 -13.49 -5.87 -23.10
N PRO A 540 -14.65 -6.38 -23.58
CA PRO A 540 -14.66 -7.15 -24.82
C PRO A 540 -14.06 -6.36 -25.97
N GLU A 541 -13.33 -7.04 -26.86
CA GLU A 541 -12.62 -6.39 -27.98
C GLU A 541 -13.50 -5.47 -28.83
N SER A 542 -14.77 -5.82 -28.99
CA SER A 542 -15.76 -5.00 -29.73
C SER A 542 -15.98 -3.60 -29.15
N TYR A 543 -15.69 -3.38 -27.88
CA TYR A 543 -15.82 -2.08 -27.19
C TYR A 543 -14.52 -1.30 -27.08
N MET A 544 -13.41 -1.83 -27.60
CA MET A 544 -12.10 -1.20 -27.48
C MET A 544 -12.09 0.23 -28.05
N GLY A 545 -12.69 0.42 -29.21
CA GLY A 545 -12.79 1.75 -29.85
C GLY A 545 -13.58 2.76 -28.99
N ASP A 546 -14.69 2.33 -28.41
CA ASP A 546 -15.50 3.18 -27.54
C ASP A 546 -14.78 3.54 -26.25
N VAL A 547 -14.07 2.59 -25.66
CA VAL A 547 -13.24 2.81 -24.45
C VAL A 547 -12.12 3.80 -24.74
N MET A 548 -11.39 3.62 -25.83
CA MET A 548 -10.30 4.52 -26.22
C MET A 548 -10.81 5.92 -26.55
N GLY A 549 -11.92 6.03 -27.25
CA GLY A 549 -12.57 7.30 -27.56
C GLY A 549 -13.01 8.07 -26.31
N ASP A 550 -13.57 7.38 -25.34
CA ASP A 550 -13.97 8.00 -24.07
C ASP A 550 -12.78 8.46 -23.24
N ILE A 551 -11.71 7.67 -23.17
CA ILE A 551 -10.46 8.04 -22.48
C ILE A 551 -9.85 9.30 -23.14
N ASN A 552 -9.81 9.35 -24.45
CA ASN A 552 -9.32 10.54 -25.17
C ASN A 552 -10.18 11.77 -24.89
N ALA A 553 -11.49 11.63 -24.85
CA ALA A 553 -12.42 12.71 -24.50
C ALA A 553 -12.21 13.24 -23.07
N ARG A 554 -11.66 12.41 -22.18
CA ARG A 554 -11.32 12.76 -20.79
C ARG A 554 -9.90 13.30 -20.62
N ARG A 555 -9.28 13.78 -21.67
CA ARG A 555 -7.89 14.26 -21.70
C ARG A 555 -6.86 13.15 -21.31
N GLY A 556 -7.25 11.90 -21.47
CA GLY A 556 -6.39 10.77 -21.21
C GLY A 556 -5.37 10.55 -22.33
N GLN A 557 -4.22 10.00 -21.95
CA GLN A 557 -3.19 9.55 -22.88
C GLN A 557 -3.09 8.04 -22.81
N ILE A 558 -3.35 7.36 -23.92
CA ILE A 558 -3.26 5.92 -24.00
C ILE A 558 -1.79 5.51 -24.00
N ALA A 559 -1.40 4.75 -22.98
CA ALA A 559 -0.04 4.25 -22.82
C ALA A 559 0.19 2.92 -23.54
N GLY A 560 -0.85 2.12 -23.70
CA GLY A 560 -0.76 0.84 -24.38
C GLY A 560 -2.11 0.15 -24.52
N THR A 561 -2.18 -0.75 -25.46
CA THR A 561 -3.35 -1.61 -25.69
C THR A 561 -2.87 -3.05 -25.89
N ASP A 562 -3.65 -3.99 -25.39
CA ASP A 562 -3.37 -5.41 -25.55
C ASP A 562 -4.70 -6.16 -25.79
N ILE A 563 -4.64 -7.22 -26.55
CA ILE A 563 -5.81 -8.08 -26.81
C ILE A 563 -5.44 -9.49 -26.39
N ARG A 564 -6.20 -10.03 -25.44
CA ARG A 564 -5.98 -11.39 -24.93
C ARG A 564 -7.29 -12.12 -24.79
N ASN A 565 -7.42 -13.26 -25.42
CA ASN A 565 -8.60 -14.13 -25.34
C ASN A 565 -9.94 -13.40 -25.60
N GLY A 566 -9.96 -12.49 -26.58
CA GLY A 566 -11.14 -11.70 -26.94
C GLY A 566 -11.46 -10.54 -26.00
N ALA A 567 -10.60 -10.28 -25.03
CA ALA A 567 -10.67 -9.11 -24.16
C ALA A 567 -9.62 -8.08 -24.55
N ALA A 568 -10.03 -6.83 -24.68
CA ALA A 568 -9.14 -5.70 -24.87
C ALA A 568 -8.74 -5.11 -23.52
N ILE A 569 -7.45 -4.86 -23.33
CA ILE A 569 -6.89 -4.19 -22.16
C ILE A 569 -6.31 -2.87 -22.62
N VAL A 570 -6.88 -1.78 -22.12
CA VAL A 570 -6.43 -0.42 -22.44
C VAL A 570 -5.81 0.21 -21.20
N THR A 571 -4.54 0.56 -21.29
CA THR A 571 -3.82 1.26 -20.23
C THR A 571 -3.66 2.72 -20.62
N ALA A 572 -4.04 3.64 -19.74
CA ALA A 572 -3.99 5.06 -20.01
C ALA A 572 -3.63 5.87 -18.76
N ASN A 573 -3.09 7.07 -18.99
CA ASN A 573 -2.90 8.07 -17.95
C ASN A 573 -3.98 9.15 -18.13
N VAL A 574 -4.83 9.31 -17.14
CA VAL A 574 -6.00 10.20 -17.22
C VAL A 574 -6.03 11.14 -16.01
N PRO A 575 -6.27 12.45 -16.21
CA PRO A 575 -6.44 13.37 -15.08
C PRO A 575 -7.60 12.93 -14.17
N LEU A 576 -7.37 12.94 -12.86
CA LEU A 576 -8.40 12.56 -11.89
C LEU A 576 -9.68 13.38 -12.05
N ALA A 577 -9.55 14.68 -12.34
CA ALA A 577 -10.68 15.58 -12.55
C ALA A 577 -11.63 15.11 -13.67
N SER A 578 -11.12 14.34 -14.62
CA SER A 578 -11.89 13.79 -15.75
C SER A 578 -12.48 12.41 -15.47
N MET A 579 -12.15 11.80 -14.33
CA MET A 579 -12.56 10.42 -14.01
C MET A 579 -13.84 10.32 -13.18
N PHE A 580 -14.38 11.43 -12.69
CA PHE A 580 -15.63 11.38 -11.93
C PHE A 580 -16.78 10.86 -12.79
N GLY A 581 -17.54 9.93 -12.24
CA GLY A 581 -18.64 9.28 -12.95
C GLY A 581 -18.22 8.23 -14.01
N TYR A 582 -16.91 7.96 -14.13
CA TYR A 582 -16.41 7.03 -15.15
C TYR A 582 -16.97 5.62 -15.03
N ALA A 583 -17.15 5.10 -13.81
CA ALA A 583 -17.74 3.78 -13.59
C ALA A 583 -19.12 3.64 -14.24
N THR A 584 -19.96 4.66 -14.09
CA THR A 584 -21.31 4.71 -14.68
C THR A 584 -21.25 4.81 -16.20
N ASP A 585 -20.40 5.69 -16.73
CA ASP A 585 -20.25 5.88 -18.18
C ASP A 585 -19.67 4.63 -18.86
N LEU A 586 -18.66 4.01 -18.28
CA LEU A 586 -18.08 2.77 -18.79
C LEU A 586 -19.10 1.63 -18.81
N ARG A 587 -19.86 1.48 -17.73
CA ARG A 587 -20.92 0.47 -17.64
C ARG A 587 -22.02 0.70 -18.69
N SER A 588 -22.42 1.94 -18.89
CA SER A 588 -23.41 2.30 -19.91
C SER A 588 -22.91 2.02 -21.33
N LYS A 589 -21.67 2.38 -21.65
CA LYS A 589 -21.08 2.19 -22.98
C LYS A 589 -20.77 0.73 -23.31
N THR A 590 -20.52 -0.10 -22.33
CA THR A 590 -20.11 -1.50 -22.51
C THR A 590 -21.16 -2.51 -22.06
N GLN A 591 -22.37 -2.05 -21.78
CA GLN A 591 -23.47 -2.90 -21.29
C GLN A 591 -23.10 -3.73 -20.04
N GLY A 592 -22.31 -3.11 -19.14
CA GLY A 592 -21.85 -3.73 -17.92
C GLY A 592 -20.74 -4.79 -18.07
N ARG A 593 -20.17 -4.91 -19.27
CA ARG A 593 -19.16 -5.95 -19.57
C ARG A 593 -17.73 -5.53 -19.32
N ALA A 594 -17.47 -4.24 -19.13
CA ALA A 594 -16.14 -3.73 -18.85
C ALA A 594 -15.90 -3.54 -17.35
N THR A 595 -14.66 -3.72 -16.95
CA THR A 595 -14.14 -3.40 -15.63
C THR A 595 -12.97 -2.46 -15.77
N TYR A 596 -12.68 -1.67 -14.75
CA TYR A 596 -11.48 -0.82 -14.76
C TYR A 596 -10.83 -0.77 -13.39
N SER A 597 -9.56 -0.48 -13.41
CA SER A 597 -8.78 -0.13 -12.23
C SER A 597 -8.18 1.25 -12.37
N MET A 598 -8.02 1.95 -11.27
CA MET A 598 -7.46 3.29 -11.23
C MET A 598 -6.54 3.43 -10.02
N GLU A 599 -5.31 3.84 -10.25
CA GLU A 599 -4.33 4.11 -9.20
C GLU A 599 -3.64 5.46 -9.42
N PRO A 600 -3.26 6.20 -8.35
CA PRO A 600 -2.46 7.39 -8.49
C PRO A 600 -1.14 7.08 -9.20
N SER A 601 -0.74 7.91 -10.14
CA SER A 601 0.52 7.76 -10.87
C SER A 601 1.49 8.90 -10.55
N HIS A 602 1.19 10.09 -11.02
CA HIS A 602 2.06 11.25 -10.87
C HIS A 602 1.24 12.55 -11.00
N PHE A 603 1.90 13.68 -10.83
CA PHE A 603 1.34 15.00 -11.06
C PHE A 603 1.94 15.60 -12.33
N VAL A 604 1.14 16.32 -13.11
CA VAL A 604 1.57 17.05 -14.30
C VAL A 604 1.05 18.47 -14.27
N GLU A 605 1.71 19.35 -15.02
CA GLU A 605 1.26 20.73 -15.17
C GLU A 605 -0.13 20.79 -15.81
N LEU A 606 -1.02 21.53 -15.16
CA LEU A 606 -2.37 21.76 -15.63
C LEU A 606 -2.36 22.73 -16.82
N PRO A 607 -3.17 22.52 -17.88
CA PRO A 607 -3.29 23.49 -18.97
C PRO A 607 -3.65 24.89 -18.48
N LYS A 608 -3.06 25.92 -19.05
CA LYS A 608 -3.20 27.31 -18.59
C LYS A 608 -4.65 27.80 -18.50
N SER A 609 -5.50 27.40 -19.44
CA SER A 609 -6.92 27.75 -19.44
C SER A 609 -7.68 27.17 -18.24
N LEU A 610 -7.28 26.00 -17.76
CA LEU A 610 -7.85 25.36 -16.58
C LEU A 610 -7.25 25.92 -15.29
N GLN A 611 -5.96 26.29 -15.30
CA GLN A 611 -5.33 26.97 -14.16
C GLN A 611 -6.03 28.30 -13.84
N GLU A 612 -6.34 29.12 -14.83
CA GLU A 612 -7.04 30.40 -14.66
C GLU A 612 -8.40 30.22 -14.00
N LYS A 613 -9.15 29.19 -14.38
CA LYS A 613 -10.44 28.87 -13.76
C LYS A 613 -10.30 28.53 -12.29
N ILE A 614 -9.29 27.76 -11.94
CA ILE A 614 -9.05 27.34 -10.55
C ILE A 614 -8.55 28.50 -9.70
N ILE A 615 -7.61 29.29 -10.21
CA ILE A 615 -7.02 30.44 -9.50
C ILE A 615 -8.08 31.52 -9.21
N HIS A 616 -8.98 31.74 -10.13
CA HIS A 616 -10.03 32.80 -10.01
C HIS A 616 -11.36 32.27 -9.41
N GLY A 617 -11.38 31.03 -8.89
CA GLY A 617 -12.54 30.45 -8.19
C GLY A 617 -13.74 30.20 -9.12
N GLY A 618 -13.52 30.05 -10.41
CA GLY A 618 -14.54 29.61 -11.36
C GLY A 618 -14.83 28.11 -11.21
N ASN A 619 -16.01 27.77 -10.69
CA ASN A 619 -16.55 26.43 -10.69
C ASN A 619 -16.88 25.93 -12.11
#